data_86f55c415dc5044c87501daf2242cb5f
#
_entry.id   86f55c415dc5044c87501daf2242cb5f
#
_cell.length_a   1.000
_cell.length_b   1.000
_cell.length_c   1.000
_cell.angle_alpha   90.00
_cell.angle_beta   90.00
_cell.angle_gamma   90.00
#
_symmetry.space_group_name_H-M   'P 1'
#
loop_
_entity.id
_entity.type
_entity.pdbx_description
1 polymer ?
#
loop_
_entity_poly.entity_id
_entity_poly.type
_entity_poly.pdbx_seq_one_letter_code
_entity_poly.pdbx_strand_id
1 'polypeptide(L)'
;VDFEKVLNDLKLQYVSQKELDVLASRQPNETLPPLKENETRILEISLSADITGSEAKVFPSSIVTVEEALRVLKTGSLEEQVYKVKQGDVLGSIAKAHNLKLAELLKLNPNITEKSVLNIDQELNVTVAKPFVTVKVVREKAKRETIDFDKIVEEDSTMLKGEKVVKQEGAVGKRDVTYVITEENGVRTSRAQTSETKLQEPKRNIV
;
A
#
# COMPACT_ATOMS: atom_id res chain seq x y z
N VAL A 1 29.18 -12.74 -0.25
CA VAL A 1 27.90 -12.37 0.39
C VAL A 1 27.09 -13.63 0.58
N ASP A 2 26.54 -13.82 1.76
CA ASP A 2 25.61 -14.90 2.03
C ASP A 2 24.27 -14.55 1.36
N PHE A 3 23.98 -15.21 0.24
CA PHE A 3 22.83 -14.95 -0.60
C PHE A 3 21.49 -15.19 0.14
N GLU A 4 21.39 -16.31 0.84
CA GLU A 4 20.18 -16.65 1.61
C GLU A 4 19.92 -15.61 2.72
N LYS A 5 20.99 -15.14 3.36
CA LYS A 5 20.87 -14.08 4.36
C LYS A 5 20.35 -12.79 3.76
N VAL A 6 20.84 -12.38 2.59
CA VAL A 6 20.35 -11.17 1.90
C VAL A 6 18.87 -11.27 1.61
N LEU A 7 18.39 -12.41 1.09
CA LEU A 7 16.98 -12.61 0.80
C LEU A 7 16.10 -12.63 2.06
N ASN A 8 16.59 -13.26 3.12
CA ASN A 8 15.89 -13.28 4.40
C ASN A 8 15.82 -11.88 5.01
N ASP A 9 16.93 -11.16 5.05
CA ASP A 9 17.00 -9.80 5.59
C ASP A 9 16.16 -8.81 4.76
N LEU A 10 16.04 -9.04 3.44
CA LEU A 10 15.14 -8.27 2.59
C LEU A 10 13.67 -8.46 2.99
N LYS A 11 13.25 -9.70 3.25
CA LYS A 11 11.88 -10.01 3.72
C LYS A 11 11.62 -9.44 5.11
N LEU A 12 12.60 -9.53 6.01
CA LEU A 12 12.50 -9.03 7.40
C LEU A 12 12.33 -7.50 7.51
N GLN A 13 12.57 -6.75 6.44
CA GLN A 13 12.25 -5.32 6.43
C GLN A 13 10.74 -5.03 6.37
N TYR A 14 9.92 -6.01 5.99
CA TYR A 14 8.47 -5.84 5.76
C TYR A 14 7.62 -6.77 6.62
N VAL A 15 8.22 -7.82 7.17
CA VAL A 15 7.57 -8.78 8.05
C VAL A 15 8.48 -9.12 9.23
N SER A 16 7.89 -9.61 10.31
CA SER A 16 8.65 -10.10 11.47
C SER A 16 9.14 -11.53 11.24
N GLN A 17 10.19 -11.92 11.97
CA GLN A 17 10.67 -13.31 11.97
C GLN A 17 9.55 -14.29 12.34
N LYS A 18 8.72 -13.94 13.33
CA LYS A 18 7.56 -14.75 13.74
C LYS A 18 6.58 -14.99 12.58
N GLU A 19 6.32 -13.98 11.75
CA GLU A 19 5.44 -14.14 10.56
C GLU A 19 6.07 -15.08 9.53
N LEU A 20 7.40 -15.02 9.32
CA LEU A 20 8.11 -15.95 8.43
C LEU A 20 8.04 -17.39 8.96
N ASP A 21 8.26 -17.57 10.27
CA ASP A 21 8.20 -18.89 10.91
C ASP A 21 6.80 -19.52 10.80
N VAL A 22 5.76 -18.69 11.00
CA VAL A 22 4.35 -19.12 10.80
C VAL A 22 4.10 -19.56 9.37
N LEU A 23 4.60 -18.80 8.38
CA LEU A 23 4.45 -19.19 6.97
C LEU A 23 5.19 -20.48 6.65
N ALA A 24 6.41 -20.63 7.15
CA ALA A 24 7.25 -21.82 6.93
C ALA A 24 6.65 -23.10 7.54
N SER A 25 5.94 -22.97 8.67
CA SER A 25 5.29 -24.10 9.36
C SER A 25 3.92 -24.49 8.79
N ARG A 26 3.33 -23.65 7.91
CA ARG A 26 2.00 -23.85 7.35
C ARG A 26 1.99 -24.99 6.33
N GLN A 27 1.01 -25.88 6.46
CA GLN A 27 0.83 -26.96 5.49
C GLN A 27 0.17 -26.42 4.19
N PRO A 28 0.54 -26.96 3.02
CA PRO A 28 -0.15 -26.64 1.78
C PRO A 28 -1.65 -26.96 1.90
N ASN A 29 -2.50 -26.05 1.48
CA ASN A 29 -3.97 -26.17 1.52
C ASN A 29 -4.59 -26.27 2.94
N GLU A 30 -3.89 -25.84 3.98
CA GLU A 30 -4.43 -25.76 5.32
C GLU A 30 -5.62 -24.77 5.37
N THR A 31 -6.76 -25.24 5.88
CA THR A 31 -7.91 -24.37 6.14
C THR A 31 -7.63 -23.55 7.39
N LEU A 32 -7.46 -22.23 7.20
CA LEU A 32 -7.17 -21.33 8.31
C LEU A 32 -8.43 -21.02 9.10
N PRO A 33 -8.37 -21.01 10.44
CA PRO A 33 -9.52 -20.64 11.26
C PRO A 33 -9.88 -19.16 11.04
N PRO A 34 -11.16 -18.75 11.28
CA PRO A 34 -11.55 -17.36 11.19
C PRO A 34 -10.73 -16.49 12.16
N LEU A 35 -10.42 -15.27 11.73
CA LEU A 35 -9.72 -14.29 12.57
C LEU A 35 -10.65 -13.74 13.64
N LYS A 36 -10.08 -13.46 14.81
CA LYS A 36 -10.75 -12.68 15.86
C LYS A 36 -10.79 -11.19 15.48
N GLU A 37 -11.64 -10.44 16.15
CA GLU A 37 -11.74 -8.99 15.97
C GLU A 37 -10.37 -8.31 16.12
N ASN A 38 -10.04 -7.44 15.16
CA ASN A 38 -8.76 -6.71 15.05
C ASN A 38 -7.51 -7.59 14.89
N GLU A 39 -7.66 -8.87 14.66
CA GLU A 39 -6.56 -9.78 14.38
C GLU A 39 -6.08 -9.60 12.92
N THR A 40 -4.76 -9.78 12.75
CA THR A 40 -4.11 -9.76 11.44
C THR A 40 -3.20 -10.97 11.35
N ARG A 41 -3.21 -11.65 10.20
CA ARG A 41 -2.26 -12.73 9.91
C ARG A 41 -1.69 -12.57 8.52
N ILE A 42 -0.46 -13.03 8.37
CA ILE A 42 0.19 -13.10 7.08
C ILE A 42 -0.32 -14.31 6.30
N LEU A 43 -0.64 -14.11 5.02
CA LEU A 43 -1.06 -15.17 4.11
C LEU A 43 0.08 -15.61 3.20
N GLU A 44 0.85 -14.66 2.68
CA GLU A 44 1.90 -14.91 1.70
C GLU A 44 3.00 -13.84 1.81
N ILE A 45 4.22 -14.23 1.50
CA ILE A 45 5.31 -13.33 1.16
C ILE A 45 6.02 -13.86 -0.08
N SER A 46 6.18 -13.03 -1.09
CA SER A 46 6.84 -13.36 -2.34
C SER A 46 7.73 -12.23 -2.85
N LEU A 47 8.66 -12.56 -3.72
CA LEU A 47 9.53 -11.61 -4.41
C LEU A 47 9.08 -11.50 -5.87
N SER A 48 9.17 -10.30 -6.44
CA SER A 48 8.72 -10.02 -7.82
C SER A 48 9.57 -10.70 -8.89
N ALA A 49 10.74 -11.20 -8.53
CA ALA A 49 11.65 -11.90 -9.43
C ALA A 49 12.24 -13.13 -8.76
N ASP A 50 12.46 -14.17 -9.54
CA ASP A 50 13.25 -15.33 -9.12
C ASP A 50 14.71 -14.91 -9.10
N ILE A 51 15.24 -14.72 -7.90
CA ILE A 51 16.64 -14.37 -7.69
C ILE A 51 17.40 -15.66 -7.49
N THR A 52 18.32 -15.96 -8.39
CA THR A 52 19.20 -17.13 -8.29
C THR A 52 20.62 -16.70 -7.96
N GLY A 53 21.24 -17.42 -7.03
CA GLY A 53 22.66 -17.27 -6.73
C GLY A 53 23.50 -18.17 -7.64
N SER A 54 24.63 -17.66 -8.10
CA SER A 54 25.63 -18.47 -8.79
C SER A 54 27.01 -18.21 -8.18
N GLU A 55 27.83 -19.25 -8.08
CA GLU A 55 29.22 -19.10 -7.65
C GLU A 55 30.05 -18.55 -8.81
N ALA A 56 30.83 -17.53 -8.54
CA ALA A 56 31.77 -16.95 -9.50
C ALA A 56 33.07 -16.53 -8.80
N LYS A 57 34.18 -16.66 -9.49
CA LYS A 57 35.46 -16.07 -9.05
C LYS A 57 35.44 -14.57 -9.34
N VAL A 58 35.50 -13.77 -8.29
CA VAL A 58 35.44 -12.31 -8.39
C VAL A 58 36.66 -11.70 -7.69
N PHE A 59 37.03 -10.48 -8.07
CA PHE A 59 38.01 -9.73 -7.34
C PHE A 59 37.52 -9.39 -5.93
N PRO A 60 38.38 -9.39 -4.89
CA PRO A 60 37.97 -9.02 -3.53
C PRO A 60 37.26 -7.68 -3.43
N SER A 61 37.61 -6.71 -4.27
CA SER A 61 36.98 -5.39 -4.36
C SER A 61 35.53 -5.43 -4.88
N SER A 62 35.08 -6.54 -5.48
CA SER A 62 33.75 -6.72 -5.97
C SER A 62 32.81 -7.35 -4.92
N ILE A 63 33.35 -7.71 -3.75
CA ILE A 63 32.57 -8.29 -2.66
C ILE A 63 31.93 -7.16 -1.88
N VAL A 64 30.61 -7.12 -1.89
CA VAL A 64 29.80 -6.14 -1.16
C VAL A 64 29.30 -6.68 0.17
N THR A 65 28.96 -5.82 1.10
CA THR A 65 28.29 -6.20 2.37
C THR A 65 26.84 -6.57 2.12
N VAL A 66 26.19 -7.20 3.12
CA VAL A 66 24.75 -7.50 3.07
C VAL A 66 23.94 -6.20 2.93
N GLU A 67 24.32 -5.16 3.66
CA GLU A 67 23.65 -3.85 3.63
C GLU A 67 23.74 -3.20 2.24
N GLU A 68 24.90 -3.28 1.58
CA GLU A 68 25.07 -2.78 0.22
C GLU A 68 24.25 -3.58 -0.79
N ALA A 69 24.24 -4.91 -0.67
CA ALA A 69 23.42 -5.78 -1.51
C ALA A 69 21.93 -5.44 -1.36
N LEU A 70 21.44 -5.28 -0.13
CA LEU A 70 20.05 -4.88 0.15
C LEU A 70 19.74 -3.51 -0.45
N ARG A 71 20.66 -2.55 -0.33
CA ARG A 71 20.50 -1.22 -0.92
C ARG A 71 20.36 -1.30 -2.44
N VAL A 72 21.24 -2.05 -3.10
CA VAL A 72 21.22 -2.23 -4.56
C VAL A 72 19.90 -2.88 -5.02
N LEU A 73 19.45 -3.95 -4.36
CA LEU A 73 18.19 -4.62 -4.69
C LEU A 73 16.99 -3.70 -4.56
N LYS A 74 16.96 -2.83 -3.55
CA LYS A 74 15.87 -1.89 -3.28
C LYS A 74 15.90 -0.64 -4.17
N THR A 75 17.10 -0.11 -4.45
CA THR A 75 17.25 1.09 -5.29
C THR A 75 17.04 0.73 -6.76
N GLY A 76 17.54 -0.42 -7.16
CA GLY A 76 17.42 -0.91 -8.53
C GLY A 76 18.10 -0.02 -9.55
N SER A 77 17.48 0.07 -10.73
CA SER A 77 17.87 0.96 -11.81
C SER A 77 17.05 2.25 -11.81
N LEU A 78 17.60 3.30 -12.40
CA LEU A 78 16.85 4.50 -12.72
C LEU A 78 16.21 4.30 -14.11
N GLU A 79 14.89 4.34 -14.18
CA GLU A 79 14.17 4.34 -15.44
C GLU A 79 13.69 5.76 -15.77
N GLU A 80 13.82 6.15 -17.03
CA GLU A 80 13.23 7.39 -17.51
C GLU A 80 11.72 7.24 -17.58
N GLN A 81 11.01 8.24 -17.09
CA GLN A 81 9.55 8.32 -17.11
C GLN A 81 9.12 9.73 -17.51
N VAL A 82 7.99 9.83 -18.19
CA VAL A 82 7.37 11.12 -18.49
C VAL A 82 6.42 11.48 -17.34
N TYR A 83 6.68 12.65 -16.75
CA TYR A 83 5.81 13.27 -15.74
C TYR A 83 5.00 14.40 -16.37
N LYS A 84 3.70 14.45 -16.12
CA LYS A 84 2.83 15.56 -16.51
C LYS A 84 2.71 16.56 -15.37
N VAL A 85 3.09 17.80 -15.66
CA VAL A 85 3.05 18.91 -14.71
C VAL A 85 1.62 19.17 -14.24
N LYS A 86 1.43 19.30 -12.95
CA LYS A 86 0.15 19.57 -12.30
C LYS A 86 0.09 21.01 -11.81
N GLN A 87 -1.11 21.48 -11.51
CA GLN A 87 -1.31 22.80 -10.92
C GLN A 87 -0.54 22.93 -9.59
N GLY A 88 0.27 23.99 -9.47
CA GLY A 88 1.09 24.26 -8.30
C GLY A 88 2.49 23.63 -8.32
N ASP A 89 2.83 22.85 -9.36
CA ASP A 89 4.16 22.30 -9.52
C ASP A 89 5.19 23.36 -9.87
N VAL A 90 6.38 23.19 -9.30
CA VAL A 90 7.58 23.93 -9.67
C VAL A 90 8.74 22.94 -9.91
N LEU A 91 9.72 23.31 -10.73
CA LEU A 91 10.84 22.42 -11.08
C LEU A 91 11.52 21.79 -9.85
N GLY A 92 11.70 22.58 -8.78
CA GLY A 92 12.33 22.09 -7.54
C GLY A 92 11.49 21.05 -6.81
N SER A 93 10.13 21.20 -6.78
CA SER A 93 9.23 20.23 -6.16
C SER A 93 9.19 18.93 -6.96
N ILE A 94 9.14 19.01 -8.29
CA ILE A 94 9.18 17.85 -9.19
C ILE A 94 10.51 17.09 -9.03
N ALA A 95 11.64 17.80 -9.08
CA ALA A 95 12.96 17.19 -8.88
C ALA A 95 13.00 16.42 -7.54
N LYS A 96 12.59 17.06 -6.45
CA LYS A 96 12.58 16.46 -5.11
C LYS A 96 11.65 15.23 -5.04
N ALA A 97 10.45 15.29 -5.64
CA ALA A 97 9.51 14.18 -5.66
C ALA A 97 10.05 12.94 -6.38
N HIS A 98 10.94 13.14 -7.35
CA HIS A 98 11.59 12.07 -8.11
C HIS A 98 13.04 11.78 -7.66
N ASN A 99 13.44 12.25 -6.46
CA ASN A 99 14.78 12.08 -5.90
C ASN A 99 15.92 12.58 -6.81
N LEU A 100 15.65 13.59 -7.63
CA LEU A 100 16.59 14.25 -8.50
C LEU A 100 17.07 15.59 -7.89
N LYS A 101 18.30 15.97 -8.20
CA LYS A 101 18.71 17.36 -8.07
C LYS A 101 18.14 18.16 -9.22
N LEU A 102 17.89 19.45 -9.01
CA LEU A 102 17.36 20.33 -10.08
C LEU A 102 18.22 20.27 -11.35
N ALA A 103 19.54 20.27 -11.19
CA ALA A 103 20.48 20.16 -12.32
C ALA A 103 20.35 18.84 -13.11
N GLU A 104 19.96 17.73 -12.44
CA GLU A 104 19.71 16.43 -13.08
C GLU A 104 18.40 16.47 -13.86
N LEU A 105 17.34 17.04 -13.27
CA LEU A 105 16.07 17.23 -13.97
C LEU A 105 16.24 18.09 -15.24
N LEU A 106 17.04 19.16 -15.16
CA LEU A 106 17.30 20.02 -16.33
C LEU A 106 18.13 19.30 -17.41
N LYS A 107 19.06 18.41 -17.04
CA LYS A 107 19.79 17.57 -18.01
C LYS A 107 18.87 16.63 -18.78
N LEU A 108 17.86 16.06 -18.10
CA LEU A 108 16.85 15.22 -18.75
C LEU A 108 15.90 16.01 -19.65
N ASN A 109 15.84 17.34 -19.47
CA ASN A 109 14.94 18.24 -20.17
C ASN A 109 15.68 19.46 -20.76
N PRO A 110 16.50 19.28 -21.79
CA PRO A 110 17.38 20.33 -22.31
C PRO A 110 16.64 21.57 -22.83
N ASN A 111 15.36 21.46 -23.11
CA ASN A 111 14.51 22.56 -23.57
C ASN A 111 13.99 23.44 -22.42
N ILE A 112 14.36 23.15 -21.17
CA ILE A 112 13.91 23.85 -19.98
C ILE A 112 15.11 24.42 -19.23
N THR A 113 14.91 25.59 -18.65
CA THR A 113 15.89 26.27 -17.79
C THR A 113 15.31 26.46 -16.39
N GLU A 114 16.10 26.81 -15.41
CA GLU A 114 15.64 27.10 -14.04
C GLU A 114 14.56 28.22 -13.99
N LYS A 115 14.56 29.10 -14.98
CA LYS A 115 13.62 30.23 -15.09
C LYS A 115 12.39 29.92 -15.94
N SER A 116 12.29 28.72 -16.50
CA SER A 116 11.15 28.33 -17.34
C SER A 116 9.88 28.26 -16.50
N VAL A 117 8.80 28.85 -17.04
CA VAL A 117 7.44 28.66 -16.48
C VAL A 117 6.91 27.35 -16.99
N LEU A 118 6.40 26.52 -16.06
CA LEU A 118 5.79 25.24 -16.38
C LEU A 118 4.30 25.45 -16.74
N ASN A 119 3.84 24.81 -17.79
CA ASN A 119 2.43 24.74 -18.12
C ASN A 119 1.81 23.46 -17.54
N ILE A 120 0.55 23.52 -17.14
CA ILE A 120 -0.21 22.33 -16.75
C ILE A 120 -0.22 21.34 -17.93
N ASP A 121 -0.09 20.05 -17.64
CA ASP A 121 0.03 18.96 -18.62
C ASP A 121 1.31 18.98 -19.47
N GLN A 122 2.22 19.92 -19.24
CA GLN A 122 3.55 19.86 -19.86
C GLN A 122 4.27 18.57 -19.46
N GLU A 123 4.84 17.88 -20.43
CA GLU A 123 5.59 16.66 -20.21
C GLU A 123 7.04 16.97 -19.88
N LEU A 124 7.52 16.37 -18.80
CA LEU A 124 8.91 16.42 -18.34
C LEU A 124 9.47 15.00 -18.21
N ASN A 125 10.68 14.80 -18.70
CA ASN A 125 11.40 13.58 -18.47
C ASN A 125 11.95 13.59 -17.03
N VAL A 126 11.59 12.56 -16.27
CA VAL A 126 12.07 12.33 -14.90
C VAL A 126 12.66 10.93 -14.82
N THR A 127 13.45 10.64 -13.78
CA THR A 127 13.85 9.27 -13.49
C THR A 127 13.13 8.77 -12.27
N VAL A 128 12.71 7.52 -12.30
CA VAL A 128 12.14 6.80 -11.15
C VAL A 128 13.05 5.65 -10.80
N ALA A 129 13.29 5.47 -9.50
CA ALA A 129 13.96 4.28 -9.03
C ALA A 129 13.03 3.07 -9.24
N LYS A 130 13.48 2.08 -10.02
CA LYS A 130 12.79 0.81 -10.19
C LYS A 130 13.57 -0.25 -9.44
N PRO A 131 13.10 -0.71 -8.29
CA PRO A 131 13.73 -1.79 -7.53
C PRO A 131 13.98 -3.00 -8.41
N PHE A 132 15.14 -3.65 -8.28
CA PHE A 132 15.39 -4.94 -8.93
C PHE A 132 14.46 -6.01 -8.36
N VAL A 133 14.09 -5.87 -7.10
CA VAL A 133 13.20 -6.80 -6.41
C VAL A 133 12.18 -6.03 -5.59
N THR A 134 10.93 -6.42 -5.75
CA THR A 134 9.82 -5.95 -4.91
C THR A 134 9.39 -7.09 -3.98
N VAL A 135 9.25 -6.77 -2.70
CA VAL A 135 8.70 -7.69 -1.70
C VAL A 135 7.20 -7.48 -1.64
N LYS A 136 6.44 -8.49 -2.07
CA LYS A 136 4.98 -8.52 -1.95
C LYS A 136 4.59 -9.27 -0.70
N VAL A 137 3.76 -8.65 0.13
CA VAL A 137 3.20 -9.24 1.35
C VAL A 137 1.69 -9.22 1.25
N VAL A 138 1.05 -10.34 1.48
CA VAL A 138 -0.40 -10.48 1.54
C VAL A 138 -0.80 -10.79 2.98
N ARG A 139 -1.66 -9.94 3.54
CA ARG A 139 -2.20 -10.11 4.90
C ARG A 139 -3.71 -10.17 4.89
N GLU A 140 -4.26 -10.94 5.79
CA GLU A 140 -5.67 -10.94 6.12
C GLU A 140 -5.89 -10.20 7.43
N LYS A 141 -6.91 -9.33 7.49
CA LYS A 141 -7.23 -8.53 8.68
C LYS A 141 -8.72 -8.53 8.94
N ALA A 142 -9.10 -8.95 10.13
CA ALA A 142 -10.48 -8.81 10.61
C ALA A 142 -10.67 -7.46 11.32
N LYS A 143 -11.81 -6.84 11.08
CA LYS A 143 -12.19 -5.56 11.70
C LYS A 143 -13.67 -5.51 11.95
N ARG A 144 -14.08 -5.02 13.13
CA ARG A 144 -15.46 -4.65 13.38
C ARG A 144 -15.75 -3.26 12.85
N GLU A 145 -16.82 -3.13 12.09
CA GLU A 145 -17.29 -1.88 11.51
C GLU A 145 -18.74 -1.62 11.92
N THR A 146 -19.11 -0.34 11.95
CA THR A 146 -20.50 0.07 12.13
C THR A 146 -21.22 0.06 10.78
N ILE A 147 -22.52 -0.20 10.84
CA ILE A 147 -23.44 -0.03 9.71
C ILE A 147 -24.31 1.18 10.06
N ASP A 148 -24.27 2.19 9.23
CA ASP A 148 -25.10 3.38 9.43
C ASP A 148 -26.58 3.04 9.28
N PHE A 149 -27.43 3.83 9.93
CA PHE A 149 -28.87 3.67 9.85
C PHE A 149 -29.49 4.70 8.90
N ASP A 150 -30.59 4.30 8.26
CA ASP A 150 -31.38 5.18 7.42
C ASP A 150 -32.24 6.14 8.27
N LYS A 151 -32.37 7.36 7.79
CA LYS A 151 -33.32 8.33 8.34
C LYS A 151 -34.55 8.40 7.43
N ILE A 152 -35.72 8.11 8.02
CA ILE A 152 -37.02 8.19 7.34
C ILE A 152 -37.80 9.37 7.94
N VAL A 153 -38.35 10.19 7.08
CA VAL A 153 -39.28 11.24 7.47
C VAL A 153 -40.67 10.80 7.04
N GLU A 154 -41.58 10.71 8.00
CA GLU A 154 -43.00 10.42 7.76
C GLU A 154 -43.79 11.70 7.92
N GLU A 155 -44.53 12.09 6.89
CA GLU A 155 -45.40 13.26 6.96
C GLU A 155 -46.68 12.91 7.74
N ASP A 156 -47.04 13.77 8.70
CA ASP A 156 -48.26 13.66 9.47
C ASP A 156 -49.11 14.91 9.29
N SER A 157 -50.23 14.79 8.59
CA SER A 157 -51.16 15.89 8.28
C SER A 157 -51.84 16.50 9.49
N THR A 158 -51.74 15.88 10.66
CA THR A 158 -52.29 16.39 11.93
C THR A 158 -51.36 17.29 12.67
N MET A 159 -50.08 17.36 12.26
CA MET A 159 -49.03 18.19 12.88
C MET A 159 -48.93 19.55 12.21
N LEU A 160 -48.51 20.57 12.98
CA LEU A 160 -48.21 21.91 12.45
C LEU A 160 -46.97 21.87 11.56
N LYS A 161 -47.00 22.66 10.48
CA LYS A 161 -45.89 22.74 9.55
C LYS A 161 -44.60 23.17 10.26
N GLY A 162 -43.58 22.30 10.23
CA GLY A 162 -42.26 22.50 10.85
C GLY A 162 -42.09 21.82 12.21
N GLU A 163 -43.15 21.30 12.82
CA GLU A 163 -43.01 20.41 13.96
C GLU A 163 -42.36 19.08 13.56
N LYS A 164 -41.59 18.53 14.46
CA LYS A 164 -40.89 17.24 14.28
C LYS A 164 -41.02 16.44 15.57
N VAL A 165 -41.45 15.20 15.44
CA VAL A 165 -41.49 14.23 16.53
C VAL A 165 -40.65 13.03 16.12
N VAL A 166 -39.70 12.65 16.98
CA VAL A 166 -38.93 11.43 16.75
C VAL A 166 -39.77 10.25 17.21
N LYS A 167 -40.31 9.49 16.26
CA LYS A 167 -41.09 8.27 16.55
C LYS A 167 -40.21 7.10 16.94
N GLN A 168 -39.02 7.04 16.35
CA GLN A 168 -38.02 6.02 16.62
C GLN A 168 -36.59 6.59 16.48
N GLU A 169 -35.80 6.48 17.54
CA GLU A 169 -34.38 6.81 17.46
C GLU A 169 -33.59 5.76 16.66
N GLY A 170 -32.72 6.25 15.76
CA GLY A 170 -31.82 5.41 15.00
C GLY A 170 -30.71 4.84 15.86
N ALA A 171 -30.25 3.64 15.53
CA ALA A 171 -29.08 3.04 16.13
C ALA A 171 -28.21 2.39 15.05
N VAL A 172 -26.88 2.55 15.16
CA VAL A 172 -25.94 1.92 14.24
C VAL A 172 -25.93 0.40 14.43
N GLY A 173 -25.87 -0.31 13.32
CA GLY A 173 -25.60 -1.73 13.31
C GLY A 173 -24.10 -2.02 13.49
N LYS A 174 -23.75 -3.31 13.54
CA LYS A 174 -22.38 -3.81 13.64
C LYS A 174 -22.19 -4.97 12.70
N ARG A 175 -21.01 -5.00 12.05
CA ARG A 175 -20.57 -6.11 11.21
C ARG A 175 -19.10 -6.42 11.46
N ASP A 176 -18.73 -7.69 11.37
CA ASP A 176 -17.36 -8.11 11.27
C ASP A 176 -17.02 -8.29 9.80
N VAL A 177 -15.92 -7.70 9.38
CA VAL A 177 -15.45 -7.70 7.99
C VAL A 177 -14.01 -8.20 7.96
N THR A 178 -13.73 -9.08 7.01
CA THR A 178 -12.37 -9.54 6.74
C THR A 178 -11.88 -8.96 5.43
N TYR A 179 -10.69 -8.42 5.46
CA TYR A 179 -10.00 -7.85 4.30
C TYR A 179 -8.73 -8.61 3.99
N VAL A 180 -8.48 -8.85 2.71
CA VAL A 180 -7.16 -9.21 2.20
C VAL A 180 -6.48 -7.94 1.69
N ILE A 181 -5.29 -7.68 2.21
CA ILE A 181 -4.48 -6.49 1.95
C ILE A 181 -3.19 -6.95 1.30
N THR A 182 -2.88 -6.39 0.13
CA THR A 182 -1.59 -6.60 -0.54
C THR A 182 -0.74 -5.35 -0.39
N GLU A 183 0.50 -5.56 0.00
CA GLU A 183 1.52 -4.51 0.14
C GLU A 183 2.72 -4.86 -0.74
N GLU A 184 3.29 -3.88 -1.42
CA GLU A 184 4.53 -4.00 -2.18
C GLU A 184 5.55 -3.00 -1.62
N ASN A 185 6.69 -3.52 -1.19
CA ASN A 185 7.71 -2.74 -0.47
C ASN A 185 7.14 -1.89 0.68
N GLY A 186 6.15 -2.43 1.42
CA GLY A 186 5.49 -1.76 2.53
C GLY A 186 4.41 -0.75 2.13
N VAL A 187 4.17 -0.54 0.84
CA VAL A 187 3.10 0.32 0.33
C VAL A 187 1.89 -0.53 -0.04
N ARG A 188 0.73 -0.20 0.50
CA ARG A 188 -0.51 -0.91 0.19
C ARG A 188 -0.94 -0.66 -1.26
N THR A 189 -0.97 -1.73 -2.06
CA THR A 189 -1.39 -1.71 -3.46
C THR A 189 -2.83 -2.15 -3.66
N SER A 190 -3.35 -3.02 -2.78
CA SER A 190 -4.76 -3.41 -2.82
C SER A 190 -5.36 -3.68 -1.45
N ARG A 191 -6.69 -3.58 -1.37
CA ARG A 191 -7.51 -4.01 -0.23
C ARG A 191 -8.82 -4.55 -0.77
N ALA A 192 -9.08 -5.82 -0.56
CA ALA A 192 -10.31 -6.49 -0.97
C ALA A 192 -11.06 -7.03 0.25
N GLN A 193 -12.36 -6.82 0.31
CA GLN A 193 -13.22 -7.47 1.30
C GLN A 193 -13.48 -8.91 0.87
N THR A 194 -13.23 -9.87 1.76
CA THR A 194 -13.38 -11.30 1.48
C THR A 194 -14.54 -11.93 2.21
N SER A 195 -14.90 -11.39 3.38
CA SER A 195 -16.08 -11.85 4.12
C SER A 195 -16.74 -10.73 4.89
N GLU A 196 -18.03 -10.90 5.17
CA GLU A 196 -18.81 -10.02 6.01
C GLU A 196 -19.79 -10.87 6.84
N THR A 197 -19.88 -10.58 8.13
CA THR A 197 -20.86 -11.17 9.03
C THR A 197 -21.55 -10.05 9.80
N LYS A 198 -22.83 -9.87 9.57
CA LYS A 198 -23.65 -8.91 10.35
C LYS A 198 -23.87 -9.45 11.75
N LEU A 199 -23.52 -8.65 12.75
CA LEU A 199 -23.70 -8.95 14.16
C LEU A 199 -24.96 -8.30 14.72
N GLN A 200 -25.28 -7.10 14.23
CA GLN A 200 -26.42 -6.29 14.66
C GLN A 200 -26.92 -5.47 13.48
N GLU A 201 -28.22 -5.61 13.16
CA GLU A 201 -28.85 -4.77 12.14
C GLU A 201 -28.99 -3.32 12.66
N PRO A 202 -28.80 -2.33 11.76
CA PRO A 202 -29.06 -0.95 12.12
C PRO A 202 -30.55 -0.71 12.34
N LYS A 203 -30.89 0.15 13.30
CA LYS A 203 -32.25 0.57 13.58
C LYS A 203 -32.51 1.92 12.92
N ARG A 204 -33.51 2.03 12.08
CA ARG A 204 -33.86 3.27 11.37
C ARG A 204 -34.23 4.39 12.33
N ASN A 205 -33.89 5.63 11.97
CA ASN A 205 -34.41 6.83 12.61
C ASN A 205 -35.69 7.23 11.88
N ILE A 206 -36.83 7.34 12.60
CA ILE A 206 -38.12 7.75 12.05
C ILE A 206 -38.53 9.07 12.75
N VAL A 207 -38.67 10.12 11.94
CA VAL A 207 -39.07 11.47 12.39
C VAL A 207 -40.34 11.90 11.69
#